data_a8fd2ed21c13316650c733e2a41f9741
#
_entry.id   a8fd2ed21c13316650c733e2a41f9741
#
_cell.length_a   1.000
_cell.length_b   1.000
_cell.length_c   1.000
_cell.angle_alpha   90.00
_cell.angle_beta   90.00
_cell.angle_gamma   90.00
#
_symmetry.space_group_name_H-M   'P 1'
#
loop_
_entity.id
_entity.type
_entity.pdbx_description
1 polymer ?
#
loop_
_entity_poly.entity_id
_entity_poly.type
_entity_poly.pdbx_seq_one_letter_code
_entity_poly.pdbx_strand_id
1 'polypeptide(L)'
;MGGNAEEKGFKGEILCLAVGRGGEQVAGMFQRIIQLATAWFPLWSVLTAVFALVWPQTFSWFGVTSIRWGLGIIMLGMGLTLEWKDFARVLEAPKAIFAGVGLQYLVMPLMGRGTGIVLGLPPDLAAGLILVSCCPGGTASNVVVYLARANVALSVTMTAVSTLLAVVATPYLTMWLAGHMVPVDAVGLLKTTLVVVVLPVVAGTLIHSFFKKQAEKVLVVFPLVSVVFIILIVGFIMAVQRERILENWQVILAAVLILHCGGFGLGYLLAKVLGLEEGIRRTISIEVGMQNSGLGSSLATKHFAALPMVAVPSAVSAVVHCILGSILAGVWQRGKRAQDQTVSSLSNGKP
;
A
#
# COMPACT_ATOMS: atom_id res chain seq x y z
N MET A 1 44.71 20.13 48.29
CA MET A 1 43.57 19.15 48.14
C MET A 1 42.54 19.72 47.19
N GLY A 2 42.79 19.83 45.90
CA GLY A 2 41.93 20.47 44.89
C GLY A 2 41.86 19.75 43.54
N GLY A 3 42.52 18.58 43.38
CA GLY A 3 42.64 17.91 42.09
C GLY A 3 41.60 16.81 41.77
N ASN A 4 40.73 16.41 42.72
CA ASN A 4 39.84 15.24 42.54
C ASN A 4 38.40 15.56 42.17
N ALA A 5 37.96 16.81 42.17
CA ALA A 5 36.60 17.19 41.85
C ALA A 5 36.38 17.49 40.35
N GLU A 6 37.35 18.14 39.70
CA GLU A 6 37.28 18.47 38.26
C GLU A 6 37.46 17.22 37.38
N GLU A 7 38.32 16.26 37.79
CA GLU A 7 38.52 15.01 37.02
C GLU A 7 37.31 14.08 37.03
N LYS A 8 36.47 14.11 38.09
CA LYS A 8 35.22 13.37 38.17
C LYS A 8 34.08 14.02 37.33
N GLY A 9 34.06 15.36 37.23
CA GLY A 9 33.12 16.09 36.39
C GLY A 9 33.36 15.80 34.92
N PHE A 10 34.61 15.89 34.49
CA PHE A 10 34.98 15.66 33.09
C PHE A 10 34.78 14.23 32.61
N LYS A 11 35.03 13.22 33.44
CA LYS A 11 34.71 11.82 33.12
C LYS A 11 33.22 11.55 33.07
N GLY A 12 32.41 12.23 33.90
CA GLY A 12 30.95 12.15 33.87
C GLY A 12 30.36 12.73 32.60
N GLU A 13 30.83 13.88 32.13
CA GLU A 13 30.40 14.51 30.88
C GLU A 13 30.80 13.70 29.64
N ILE A 14 32.03 13.17 29.60
CA ILE A 14 32.48 12.30 28.49
C ILE A 14 31.67 10.99 28.46
N LEU A 15 31.34 10.41 29.61
CA LEU A 15 30.51 9.21 29.70
C LEU A 15 29.05 9.49 29.27
N CYS A 16 28.48 10.64 29.63
CA CYS A 16 27.16 11.08 29.18
C CYS A 16 27.12 11.35 27.66
N LEU A 17 28.16 11.99 27.11
CA LEU A 17 28.33 12.23 25.68
C LEU A 17 28.57 10.94 24.89
N ALA A 18 29.31 9.99 25.44
CA ALA A 18 29.58 8.69 24.82
C ALA A 18 28.34 7.81 24.82
N VAL A 19 27.56 7.80 25.91
CA VAL A 19 26.27 7.08 26.01
C VAL A 19 25.19 7.73 25.10
N GLY A 20 25.17 9.06 25.02
CA GLY A 20 24.28 9.79 24.11
C GLY A 20 24.59 9.50 22.63
N ARG A 21 25.86 9.57 22.23
CA ARG A 21 26.30 9.25 20.86
C ARG A 21 26.11 7.77 20.50
N GLY A 22 26.32 6.85 21.41
CA GLY A 22 26.06 5.43 21.24
C GLY A 22 24.54 5.16 21.02
N GLY A 23 23.69 5.82 21.80
CA GLY A 23 22.24 5.72 21.68
C GLY A 23 21.71 6.26 20.33
N GLU A 24 22.23 7.40 19.88
CA GLU A 24 21.87 7.97 18.56
C GLU A 24 22.36 7.09 17.39
N GLN A 25 23.54 6.51 17.48
CA GLN A 25 24.06 5.60 16.47
C GLN A 25 23.26 4.30 16.39
N VAL A 26 22.89 3.72 17.54
CA VAL A 26 22.05 2.51 17.61
C VAL A 26 20.64 2.81 17.07
N ALA A 27 20.05 3.94 17.44
CA ALA A 27 18.75 4.36 16.90
C ALA A 27 18.80 4.58 15.37
N GLY A 28 19.86 5.22 14.87
CA GLY A 28 20.07 5.42 13.43
C GLY A 28 20.29 4.10 12.67
N MET A 29 21.03 3.15 13.25
CA MET A 29 21.21 1.81 12.68
C MET A 29 19.88 1.05 12.65
N PHE A 30 19.11 1.09 13.72
CA PHE A 30 17.79 0.45 13.80
C PHE A 30 16.81 1.01 12.75
N GLN A 31 16.75 2.33 12.59
CA GLN A 31 15.95 2.96 11.54
C GLN A 31 16.38 2.52 10.14
N ARG A 32 17.69 2.43 9.87
CA ARG A 32 18.20 1.92 8.58
C ARG A 32 17.79 0.49 8.32
N ILE A 33 17.85 -0.38 9.32
CA ILE A 33 17.42 -1.79 9.20
C ILE A 33 15.93 -1.86 8.86
N ILE A 34 15.09 -1.09 9.56
CA ILE A 34 13.64 -1.03 9.26
C ILE A 34 13.40 -0.52 7.85
N GLN A 35 14.07 0.56 7.43
CA GLN A 35 13.93 1.13 6.10
C GLN A 35 14.36 0.13 5.01
N LEU A 36 15.47 -0.59 5.20
CA LEU A 36 15.92 -1.62 4.28
C LEU A 36 14.93 -2.78 4.23
N ALA A 37 14.50 -3.32 5.37
CA ALA A 37 13.52 -4.40 5.43
C ALA A 37 12.20 -4.01 4.74
N THR A 38 11.73 -2.78 4.94
CA THR A 38 10.53 -2.25 4.28
C THR A 38 10.75 -2.02 2.79
N ALA A 39 11.92 -1.52 2.37
CA ALA A 39 12.24 -1.30 0.95
C ALA A 39 12.28 -2.61 0.14
N TRP A 40 12.67 -3.72 0.78
CA TRP A 40 12.68 -5.05 0.17
C TRP A 40 11.33 -5.79 0.25
N PHE A 41 10.25 -5.09 0.63
CA PHE A 41 8.90 -5.65 0.71
C PHE A 41 8.48 -6.43 -0.54
N PRO A 42 8.70 -5.96 -1.79
CA PRO A 42 8.36 -6.74 -2.98
C PRO A 42 9.05 -8.11 -3.02
N LEU A 43 10.33 -8.16 -2.62
CA LEU A 43 11.09 -9.43 -2.57
C LEU A 43 10.53 -10.36 -1.49
N TRP A 44 10.29 -9.85 -0.28
CA TRP A 44 9.70 -10.66 0.80
C TRP A 44 8.35 -11.22 0.42
N SER A 45 7.52 -10.44 -0.29
CA SER A 45 6.21 -10.88 -0.76
C SER A 45 6.32 -12.02 -1.78
N VAL A 46 7.26 -11.92 -2.74
CA VAL A 46 7.52 -13.00 -3.71
C VAL A 46 8.04 -14.26 -3.01
N LEU A 47 9.05 -14.11 -2.17
CA LEU A 47 9.64 -15.23 -1.44
C LEU A 47 8.60 -15.94 -0.57
N THR A 48 7.75 -15.18 0.13
CA THR A 48 6.67 -15.73 0.94
C THR A 48 5.62 -16.44 0.08
N ALA A 49 5.23 -15.87 -1.06
CA ALA A 49 4.29 -16.50 -1.97
C ALA A 49 4.82 -17.85 -2.49
N VAL A 50 6.07 -17.89 -2.94
CA VAL A 50 6.73 -19.12 -3.40
C VAL A 50 6.86 -20.13 -2.26
N PHE A 51 7.34 -19.69 -1.09
CA PHE A 51 7.51 -20.53 0.08
C PHE A 51 6.18 -21.14 0.55
N ALA A 52 5.09 -20.36 0.55
CA ALA A 52 3.75 -20.83 0.90
C ALA A 52 3.21 -21.88 -0.09
N LEU A 53 3.56 -21.78 -1.36
CA LEU A 53 3.20 -22.78 -2.36
C LEU A 53 4.00 -24.08 -2.21
N VAL A 54 5.22 -24.03 -1.67
CA VAL A 54 6.08 -25.22 -1.46
C VAL A 54 5.78 -25.90 -0.11
N TRP A 55 5.67 -25.10 0.97
CA TRP A 55 5.40 -25.56 2.35
C TRP A 55 4.17 -24.87 2.95
N PRO A 56 2.95 -25.24 2.53
CA PRO A 56 1.72 -24.57 2.93
C PRO A 56 1.46 -24.64 4.43
N GLN A 57 1.93 -25.67 5.13
CA GLN A 57 1.74 -25.83 6.58
C GLN A 57 2.31 -24.66 7.38
N THR A 58 3.34 -23.99 6.86
CA THR A 58 3.99 -22.84 7.52
C THR A 58 3.04 -21.68 7.73
N PHE A 59 2.00 -21.50 6.91
CA PHE A 59 1.09 -20.37 6.96
C PHE A 59 -0.35 -20.74 7.32
N SER A 60 -0.71 -22.02 7.38
CA SER A 60 -2.10 -22.49 7.62
C SER A 60 -2.66 -22.08 8.99
N TRP A 61 -1.80 -21.78 9.96
CA TRP A 61 -2.17 -21.31 11.31
C TRP A 61 -2.75 -19.88 11.32
N PHE A 62 -2.47 -19.05 10.30
CA PHE A 62 -2.76 -17.62 10.35
C PHE A 62 -4.26 -17.29 10.31
N GLY A 63 -5.07 -18.00 9.56
CA GLY A 63 -6.54 -17.96 9.59
C GLY A 63 -7.21 -16.60 9.29
N VAL A 64 -8.53 -16.66 9.02
CA VAL A 64 -9.35 -15.50 8.63
C VAL A 64 -9.44 -14.43 9.74
N THR A 65 -9.48 -14.86 11.01
CA THR A 65 -9.53 -13.94 12.15
C THR A 65 -8.25 -13.12 12.25
N SER A 66 -7.09 -13.75 12.05
CA SER A 66 -5.78 -13.09 12.04
C SER A 66 -5.64 -12.08 10.89
N ILE A 67 -6.21 -12.38 9.72
CA ILE A 67 -6.28 -11.42 8.59
C ILE A 67 -7.01 -10.15 9.00
N ARG A 68 -8.16 -10.26 9.66
CA ARG A 68 -8.95 -9.09 10.09
C ARG A 68 -8.21 -8.23 11.12
N TRP A 69 -7.59 -8.86 12.12
CA TRP A 69 -6.79 -8.15 13.11
C TRP A 69 -5.56 -7.50 12.49
N GLY A 70 -4.84 -8.24 11.63
CA GLY A 70 -3.69 -7.72 10.91
C GLY A 70 -4.04 -6.51 10.05
N LEU A 71 -5.15 -6.57 9.30
CA LEU A 71 -5.62 -5.43 8.53
C LEU A 71 -6.01 -4.26 9.43
N GLY A 72 -6.73 -4.50 10.55
CA GLY A 72 -7.07 -3.46 11.50
C GLY A 72 -5.84 -2.75 12.06
N ILE A 73 -4.78 -3.50 12.38
CA ILE A 73 -3.50 -2.94 12.83
C ILE A 73 -2.85 -2.11 11.71
N ILE A 74 -2.81 -2.61 10.47
CA ILE A 74 -2.29 -1.85 9.31
C ILE A 74 -3.07 -0.54 9.14
N MET A 75 -4.40 -0.58 9.23
CA MET A 75 -5.26 0.60 9.08
C MET A 75 -5.09 1.59 10.24
N LEU A 76 -4.90 1.09 11.48
CA LEU A 76 -4.56 1.93 12.63
C LEU A 76 -3.24 2.70 12.38
N GLY A 77 -2.23 2.00 11.86
CA GLY A 77 -0.97 2.63 11.51
C GLY A 77 -1.09 3.67 10.40
N MET A 78 -1.90 3.39 9.38
CA MET A 78 -2.25 4.40 8.39
C MET A 78 -2.87 5.64 9.06
N GLY A 79 -3.83 5.44 9.96
CA GLY A 79 -4.44 6.54 10.72
C GLY A 79 -3.43 7.34 11.55
N LEU A 80 -2.44 6.67 12.15
CA LEU A 80 -1.36 7.33 12.88
C LEU A 80 -0.47 8.21 12.00
N THR A 81 -0.41 7.97 10.67
CA THR A 81 0.34 8.82 9.74
C THR A 81 -0.43 10.05 9.27
N LEU A 82 -1.76 10.11 9.50
CA LEU A 82 -2.63 11.18 9.02
C LEU A 82 -2.75 12.31 10.05
N GLU A 83 -2.70 13.54 9.55
CA GLU A 83 -3.03 14.75 10.30
C GLU A 83 -4.31 15.40 9.73
N TRP A 84 -5.01 16.18 10.53
CA TRP A 84 -6.21 16.91 10.06
C TRP A 84 -5.93 17.83 8.87
N LYS A 85 -4.69 18.36 8.78
CA LYS A 85 -4.25 19.16 7.63
C LYS A 85 -4.26 18.37 6.32
N ASP A 86 -4.10 17.03 6.35
CA ASP A 86 -4.13 16.20 5.14
C ASP A 86 -5.54 16.19 4.53
N PHE A 87 -6.57 16.25 5.36
CA PHE A 87 -7.95 16.42 4.89
C PHE A 87 -8.23 17.84 4.42
N ALA A 88 -7.62 18.87 5.05
CA ALA A 88 -7.75 20.26 4.59
C ALA A 88 -7.11 20.48 3.21
N ARG A 89 -6.07 19.73 2.85
CA ARG A 89 -5.45 19.77 1.51
C ARG A 89 -6.41 19.45 0.37
N VAL A 90 -7.53 18.76 0.64
CA VAL A 90 -8.58 18.58 -0.37
C VAL A 90 -9.08 19.91 -0.92
N LEU A 91 -9.11 20.95 -0.08
CA LEU A 91 -9.51 22.30 -0.47
C LEU A 91 -8.40 23.08 -1.19
N GLU A 92 -7.13 22.70 -0.99
CA GLU A 92 -5.97 23.34 -1.63
C GLU A 92 -5.73 22.85 -3.06
N ALA A 93 -5.97 21.54 -3.33
CA ALA A 93 -5.75 20.94 -4.63
C ALA A 93 -6.96 20.09 -5.11
N PRO A 94 -8.18 20.64 -5.13
CA PRO A 94 -9.40 19.85 -5.36
C PRO A 94 -9.38 19.14 -6.73
N LYS A 95 -8.93 19.83 -7.78
CA LYS A 95 -8.85 19.26 -9.13
C LYS A 95 -8.01 17.97 -9.18
N ALA A 96 -6.84 17.97 -8.55
CA ALA A 96 -5.94 16.81 -8.57
C ALA A 96 -6.50 15.65 -7.74
N ILE A 97 -7.10 15.93 -6.57
CA ILE A 97 -7.64 14.92 -5.66
C ILE A 97 -8.91 14.29 -6.25
N PHE A 98 -9.87 15.11 -6.71
CA PHE A 98 -11.08 14.59 -7.34
C PHE A 98 -10.78 13.82 -8.63
N ALA A 99 -9.83 14.30 -9.46
CA ALA A 99 -9.39 13.57 -10.63
C ALA A 99 -8.75 12.23 -10.23
N GLY A 100 -7.82 12.22 -9.28
CA GLY A 100 -7.12 11.01 -8.87
C GLY A 100 -8.05 9.98 -8.22
N VAL A 101 -8.89 10.39 -7.26
CA VAL A 101 -9.86 9.51 -6.60
C VAL A 101 -10.95 9.06 -7.58
N GLY A 102 -11.41 9.94 -8.46
CA GLY A 102 -12.35 9.60 -9.53
C GLY A 102 -11.76 8.55 -10.49
N LEU A 103 -10.52 8.74 -10.92
CA LEU A 103 -9.81 7.78 -11.78
C LEU A 103 -9.58 6.44 -11.05
N GLN A 104 -9.30 6.45 -9.74
CA GLN A 104 -9.19 5.24 -8.93
C GLN A 104 -10.44 4.36 -9.04
N TYR A 105 -11.61 4.94 -8.78
CA TYR A 105 -12.89 4.21 -8.77
C TYR A 105 -13.57 4.08 -10.15
N LEU A 106 -12.99 4.67 -11.19
CA LEU A 106 -13.41 4.48 -12.57
C LEU A 106 -12.53 3.46 -13.30
N VAL A 107 -11.22 3.73 -13.33
CA VAL A 107 -10.27 2.95 -14.14
C VAL A 107 -10.14 1.53 -13.61
N MET A 108 -9.86 1.37 -12.32
CA MET A 108 -9.57 0.05 -11.78
C MET A 108 -10.76 -0.90 -11.82
N PRO A 109 -12.00 -0.53 -11.39
CA PRO A 109 -13.15 -1.42 -11.49
C PRO A 109 -13.47 -1.83 -12.93
N LEU A 110 -13.37 -0.89 -13.89
CA LEU A 110 -13.59 -1.19 -15.30
C LEU A 110 -12.48 -2.11 -15.87
N MET A 111 -11.23 -1.89 -15.49
CA MET A 111 -10.12 -2.78 -15.83
C MET A 111 -10.33 -4.18 -15.26
N GLY A 112 -10.75 -4.28 -13.97
CA GLY A 112 -11.00 -5.57 -13.33
C GLY A 112 -12.09 -6.36 -14.06
N ARG A 113 -13.22 -5.71 -14.37
CA ARG A 113 -14.32 -6.34 -15.13
C ARG A 113 -13.90 -6.66 -16.57
N GLY A 114 -13.29 -5.69 -17.27
CA GLY A 114 -12.85 -5.87 -18.67
C GLY A 114 -11.86 -6.99 -18.82
N THR A 115 -10.87 -7.07 -17.93
CA THR A 115 -9.87 -8.16 -17.91
C THR A 115 -10.55 -9.51 -17.65
N GLY A 116 -11.50 -9.58 -16.71
CA GLY A 116 -12.27 -10.80 -16.46
C GLY A 116 -13.01 -11.31 -17.69
N ILE A 117 -13.62 -10.41 -18.46
CA ILE A 117 -14.34 -10.74 -19.70
C ILE A 117 -13.34 -11.18 -20.80
N VAL A 118 -12.29 -10.40 -21.03
CA VAL A 118 -11.32 -10.66 -22.12
C VAL A 118 -10.59 -11.98 -21.93
N LEU A 119 -10.24 -12.33 -20.70
CA LEU A 119 -9.56 -13.58 -20.38
C LEU A 119 -10.51 -14.75 -20.13
N GLY A 120 -11.83 -14.55 -20.15
CA GLY A 120 -12.82 -15.60 -19.87
C GLY A 120 -12.64 -16.21 -18.48
N LEU A 121 -12.37 -15.37 -17.46
CA LEU A 121 -12.08 -15.87 -16.11
C LEU A 121 -13.28 -16.62 -15.51
N PRO A 122 -13.06 -17.71 -14.74
CA PRO A 122 -14.07 -18.32 -13.91
C PRO A 122 -14.76 -17.27 -13.00
N PRO A 123 -16.06 -17.43 -12.70
CA PRO A 123 -16.84 -16.43 -11.97
C PRO A 123 -16.25 -15.99 -10.63
N ASP A 124 -15.65 -16.89 -9.87
CA ASP A 124 -14.99 -16.62 -8.59
C ASP A 124 -13.69 -15.83 -8.73
N LEU A 125 -12.86 -16.18 -9.73
CA LEU A 125 -11.65 -15.39 -10.04
C LEU A 125 -11.99 -14.00 -10.58
N ALA A 126 -12.98 -13.91 -11.48
CA ALA A 126 -13.47 -12.64 -12.02
C ALA A 126 -14.01 -11.74 -10.89
N ALA A 127 -14.83 -12.29 -9.99
CA ALA A 127 -15.33 -11.56 -8.82
C ALA A 127 -14.22 -11.09 -7.89
N GLY A 128 -13.19 -11.91 -7.68
CA GLY A 128 -12.03 -11.54 -6.88
C GLY A 128 -11.20 -10.42 -7.51
N LEU A 129 -11.01 -10.46 -8.83
CA LEU A 129 -10.32 -9.41 -9.58
C LEU A 129 -11.11 -8.09 -9.54
N ILE A 130 -12.43 -8.15 -9.68
CA ILE A 130 -13.32 -6.99 -9.54
C ILE A 130 -13.27 -6.46 -8.10
N LEU A 131 -13.35 -7.32 -7.09
CA LEU A 131 -13.31 -6.89 -5.69
C LEU A 131 -12.03 -6.12 -5.37
N VAL A 132 -10.84 -6.65 -5.73
CA VAL A 132 -9.58 -5.94 -5.48
C VAL A 132 -9.48 -4.66 -6.27
N SER A 133 -10.01 -4.61 -7.49
CA SER A 133 -10.04 -3.40 -8.32
C SER A 133 -10.97 -2.31 -7.76
N CYS A 134 -12.01 -2.69 -7.02
CA CYS A 134 -12.92 -1.77 -6.32
C CYS A 134 -12.39 -1.32 -4.94
N CYS A 135 -11.22 -1.81 -4.48
CA CYS A 135 -10.60 -1.34 -3.25
C CYS A 135 -9.97 0.05 -3.41
N PRO A 136 -9.72 0.79 -2.31
CA PRO A 136 -9.02 2.07 -2.37
C PRO A 136 -7.53 1.90 -2.68
N GLY A 137 -6.80 3.00 -2.84
CA GLY A 137 -5.35 3.02 -2.93
C GLY A 137 -4.69 2.31 -1.74
N GLY A 138 -3.57 1.64 -2.00
CA GLY A 138 -2.83 0.90 -0.98
C GLY A 138 -1.85 1.81 -0.23
N THR A 139 -1.67 1.63 1.09
CA THR A 139 -0.73 2.42 1.91
C THR A 139 0.72 2.37 1.42
N ALA A 140 1.11 1.31 0.72
CA ALA A 140 2.44 1.17 0.12
C ALA A 140 2.70 2.15 -1.03
N SER A 141 1.64 2.71 -1.65
CA SER A 141 1.75 3.70 -2.73
C SER A 141 2.52 4.95 -2.30
N ASN A 142 2.33 5.42 -1.06
CA ASN A 142 3.02 6.60 -0.52
C ASN A 142 4.55 6.45 -0.57
N VAL A 143 5.07 5.25 -0.27
CA VAL A 143 6.50 4.94 -0.34
C VAL A 143 6.97 4.93 -1.79
N VAL A 144 6.20 4.34 -2.69
CA VAL A 144 6.52 4.29 -4.12
C VAL A 144 6.48 5.68 -4.74
N VAL A 145 5.50 6.53 -4.37
CA VAL A 145 5.43 7.95 -4.79
C VAL A 145 6.65 8.73 -4.30
N TYR A 146 7.09 8.51 -3.05
CA TYR A 146 8.33 9.11 -2.54
C TYR A 146 9.54 8.67 -3.36
N LEU A 147 9.70 7.37 -3.62
CA LEU A 147 10.77 6.83 -4.46
C LEU A 147 10.72 7.37 -5.89
N ALA A 148 9.54 7.56 -6.46
CA ALA A 148 9.34 8.14 -7.79
C ALA A 148 9.63 9.66 -7.85
N ARG A 149 9.97 10.30 -6.71
CA ARG A 149 10.12 11.77 -6.56
C ARG A 149 8.89 12.53 -7.07
N ALA A 150 7.71 11.99 -6.80
CA ALA A 150 6.42 12.57 -7.12
C ALA A 150 5.82 13.31 -5.90
N ASN A 151 4.53 13.65 -5.92
CA ASN A 151 3.90 14.46 -4.86
C ASN A 151 3.36 13.57 -3.73
N VAL A 152 4.16 13.38 -2.69
CA VAL A 152 3.81 12.54 -1.52
C VAL A 152 2.61 13.10 -0.75
N ALA A 153 2.50 14.43 -0.62
CA ALA A 153 1.39 15.04 0.10
C ALA A 153 0.05 14.75 -0.60
N LEU A 154 0.02 14.82 -1.93
CA LEU A 154 -1.14 14.43 -2.73
C LEU A 154 -1.45 12.93 -2.57
N SER A 155 -0.44 12.07 -2.59
CA SER A 155 -0.58 10.62 -2.41
C SER A 155 -1.27 10.28 -1.08
N VAL A 156 -0.75 10.82 0.03
CA VAL A 156 -1.33 10.62 1.37
C VAL A 156 -2.80 11.06 1.42
N THR A 157 -3.09 12.24 0.86
CA THR A 157 -4.46 12.77 0.83
C THR A 157 -5.38 11.91 -0.03
N MET A 158 -4.94 11.50 -1.23
CA MET A 158 -5.72 10.61 -2.10
C MET A 158 -6.00 9.26 -1.44
N THR A 159 -4.99 8.63 -0.84
CA THR A 159 -5.16 7.37 -0.10
C THR A 159 -6.16 7.54 1.05
N ALA A 160 -6.09 8.64 1.82
CA ALA A 160 -7.03 8.90 2.90
C ALA A 160 -8.47 9.06 2.40
N VAL A 161 -8.68 9.90 1.37
CA VAL A 161 -10.00 10.16 0.79
C VAL A 161 -10.58 8.90 0.15
N SER A 162 -9.78 8.16 -0.64
CA SER A 162 -10.24 6.92 -1.26
C SER A 162 -10.57 5.86 -0.22
N THR A 163 -9.81 5.78 0.88
CA THR A 163 -10.07 4.83 1.98
C THR A 163 -11.39 5.13 2.70
N LEU A 164 -11.72 6.40 2.95
CA LEU A 164 -13.02 6.76 3.51
C LEU A 164 -14.15 6.46 2.53
N LEU A 165 -13.96 6.78 1.25
CA LEU A 165 -14.95 6.52 0.21
C LEU A 165 -15.17 5.02 -0.01
N ALA A 166 -14.17 4.17 0.24
CA ALA A 166 -14.24 2.73 0.10
C ALA A 166 -15.37 2.07 0.89
N VAL A 167 -15.82 2.67 2.00
CA VAL A 167 -16.96 2.17 2.79
C VAL A 167 -18.19 1.96 1.91
N VAL A 168 -18.41 2.89 0.99
CA VAL A 168 -19.55 2.87 0.07
C VAL A 168 -19.14 2.36 -1.30
N ALA A 169 -18.04 2.89 -1.85
CA ALA A 169 -17.64 2.59 -3.23
C ALA A 169 -17.29 1.11 -3.41
N THR A 170 -16.47 0.52 -2.55
CA THR A 170 -16.05 -0.88 -2.71
C THR A 170 -17.24 -1.86 -2.70
N PRO A 171 -18.15 -1.84 -1.70
CA PRO A 171 -19.31 -2.75 -1.70
C PRO A 171 -20.22 -2.61 -2.89
N TYR A 172 -20.61 -1.38 -3.21
CA TYR A 172 -21.61 -1.16 -4.26
C TYR A 172 -21.05 -1.36 -5.66
N LEU A 173 -19.80 -0.95 -5.93
CA LEU A 173 -19.15 -1.24 -7.21
C LEU A 173 -18.93 -2.75 -7.38
N THR A 174 -18.52 -3.46 -6.31
CA THR A 174 -18.39 -4.92 -6.37
C THR A 174 -19.73 -5.58 -6.65
N MET A 175 -20.80 -5.17 -5.97
CA MET A 175 -22.15 -5.68 -6.21
C MET A 175 -22.60 -5.39 -7.65
N TRP A 176 -22.40 -4.19 -8.14
CA TRP A 176 -22.81 -3.79 -9.50
C TRP A 176 -22.05 -4.55 -10.58
N LEU A 177 -20.73 -4.74 -10.42
CA LEU A 177 -19.87 -5.34 -11.44
C LEU A 177 -19.79 -6.87 -11.36
N ALA A 178 -19.87 -7.46 -10.17
CA ALA A 178 -19.71 -8.90 -9.95
C ALA A 178 -21.01 -9.60 -9.49
N GLY A 179 -22.03 -8.86 -9.06
CA GLY A 179 -23.23 -9.43 -8.45
C GLY A 179 -24.08 -10.34 -9.34
N HIS A 180 -23.88 -10.27 -10.67
CA HIS A 180 -24.50 -11.20 -11.62
C HIS A 180 -23.71 -12.51 -11.80
N MET A 181 -22.44 -12.57 -11.32
CA MET A 181 -21.57 -13.74 -11.39
C MET A 181 -21.60 -14.55 -10.10
N VAL A 182 -21.59 -13.85 -8.95
CA VAL A 182 -21.55 -14.43 -7.60
C VAL A 182 -22.45 -13.63 -6.66
N PRO A 183 -23.02 -14.25 -5.61
CA PRO A 183 -23.77 -13.52 -4.59
C PRO A 183 -22.88 -12.51 -3.86
N VAL A 184 -23.26 -11.23 -3.85
CA VAL A 184 -22.53 -10.14 -3.19
C VAL A 184 -23.39 -9.50 -2.11
N ASP A 185 -23.03 -9.69 -0.85
CA ASP A 185 -23.63 -8.98 0.30
C ASP A 185 -22.98 -7.59 0.48
N ALA A 186 -23.49 -6.60 -0.27
CA ALA A 186 -22.95 -5.24 -0.21
C ALA A 186 -23.08 -4.61 1.19
N VAL A 187 -24.16 -4.91 1.94
CA VAL A 187 -24.35 -4.37 3.30
C VAL A 187 -23.37 -4.99 4.27
N GLY A 188 -23.13 -6.30 4.17
CA GLY A 188 -22.10 -6.98 4.96
C GLY A 188 -20.68 -6.46 4.65
N LEU A 189 -20.36 -6.27 3.36
CA LEU A 189 -19.10 -5.65 2.92
C LEU A 189 -18.95 -4.24 3.49
N LEU A 190 -19.97 -3.40 3.42
CA LEU A 190 -20.00 -2.03 3.97
C LEU A 190 -19.71 -2.04 5.47
N LYS A 191 -20.46 -2.83 6.25
CA LYS A 191 -20.26 -2.95 7.70
C LYS A 191 -18.83 -3.41 8.04
N THR A 192 -18.30 -4.37 7.28
CA THR A 192 -16.94 -4.86 7.50
C THR A 192 -15.91 -3.80 7.18
N THR A 193 -16.04 -3.10 6.04
CA THR A 193 -15.12 -2.01 5.67
C THR A 193 -15.14 -0.89 6.70
N LEU A 194 -16.32 -0.52 7.21
CA LEU A 194 -16.45 0.49 8.27
C LEU A 194 -15.67 0.07 9.53
N VAL A 195 -15.85 -1.16 10.00
CA VAL A 195 -15.25 -1.65 11.25
C VAL A 195 -13.75 -1.92 11.13
N VAL A 196 -13.31 -2.51 10.01
CA VAL A 196 -11.93 -2.99 9.88
C VAL A 196 -11.01 -1.94 9.25
N VAL A 197 -11.57 -0.93 8.58
CA VAL A 197 -10.80 0.13 7.92
C VAL A 197 -11.04 1.48 8.59
N VAL A 198 -12.26 1.99 8.54
CA VAL A 198 -12.52 3.39 8.95
C VAL A 198 -12.34 3.58 10.44
N LEU A 199 -12.87 2.70 11.28
CA LEU A 199 -12.71 2.83 12.72
C LEU A 199 -11.24 2.84 13.16
N PRO A 200 -10.35 1.91 12.70
CA PRO A 200 -8.93 1.97 13.03
C PRO A 200 -8.23 3.22 12.47
N VAL A 201 -8.56 3.65 11.24
CA VAL A 201 -7.97 4.87 10.66
C VAL A 201 -8.35 6.09 11.50
N VAL A 202 -9.63 6.28 11.82
CA VAL A 202 -10.09 7.39 12.67
C VAL A 202 -9.45 7.31 14.06
N ALA A 203 -9.42 6.15 14.68
CA ALA A 203 -8.77 5.95 15.98
C ALA A 203 -7.27 6.32 15.90
N GLY A 204 -6.55 5.89 14.87
CA GLY A 204 -5.14 6.25 14.66
C GLY A 204 -4.94 7.76 14.51
N THR A 205 -5.77 8.43 13.71
CA THR A 205 -5.71 9.89 13.52
C THR A 205 -6.00 10.64 14.82
N LEU A 206 -6.97 10.18 15.61
CA LEU A 206 -7.25 10.75 16.93
C LEU A 206 -6.08 10.53 17.89
N ILE A 207 -5.52 9.31 17.96
CA ILE A 207 -4.33 9.02 18.79
C ILE A 207 -3.17 9.94 18.37
N HIS A 208 -2.92 10.11 17.10
CA HIS A 208 -1.88 11.03 16.62
C HIS A 208 -2.16 12.47 17.07
N SER A 209 -3.40 12.93 16.99
CA SER A 209 -3.78 14.28 17.36
C SER A 209 -3.58 14.58 18.84
N PHE A 210 -3.93 13.63 19.73
CA PHE A 210 -3.84 13.80 21.20
C PHE A 210 -2.49 13.39 21.78
N PHE A 211 -1.79 12.43 21.15
CA PHE A 211 -0.57 11.81 21.66
C PHE A 211 0.55 11.84 20.62
N LYS A 212 0.79 12.98 19.98
CA LYS A 212 1.73 13.15 18.85
C LYS A 212 3.12 12.55 19.12
N LYS A 213 3.74 12.88 20.28
CA LYS A 213 5.10 12.39 20.62
C LYS A 213 5.18 10.86 20.74
N GLN A 214 4.13 10.23 21.25
CA GLN A 214 4.04 8.78 21.39
C GLN A 214 3.78 8.12 20.03
N ALA A 215 2.88 8.69 19.24
CA ALA A 215 2.58 8.24 17.90
C ALA A 215 3.83 8.27 17.00
N GLU A 216 4.61 9.35 17.01
CA GLU A 216 5.85 9.49 16.24
C GLU A 216 6.87 8.39 16.56
N LYS A 217 6.98 7.95 17.81
CA LYS A 217 7.86 6.82 18.20
C LYS A 217 7.40 5.50 17.62
N VAL A 218 6.10 5.26 17.59
CA VAL A 218 5.51 4.02 17.07
C VAL A 218 5.58 3.99 15.54
N LEU A 219 5.42 5.15 14.89
CA LEU A 219 5.47 5.29 13.43
C LEU A 219 6.78 4.82 12.82
N VAL A 220 7.89 4.85 13.57
CA VAL A 220 9.18 4.33 13.08
C VAL A 220 9.11 2.83 12.76
N VAL A 221 8.38 2.05 13.58
CA VAL A 221 8.29 0.58 13.46
C VAL A 221 7.11 0.15 12.60
N PHE A 222 6.09 0.99 12.47
CA PHE A 222 4.81 0.65 11.87
C PHE A 222 4.90 0.16 10.41
N PRO A 223 5.77 0.72 9.53
CA PRO A 223 5.94 0.20 8.18
C PRO A 223 6.37 -1.28 8.15
N LEU A 224 7.26 -1.67 9.07
CA LEU A 224 7.69 -3.06 9.21
C LEU A 224 6.55 -3.97 9.68
N VAL A 225 5.76 -3.52 10.66
CA VAL A 225 4.56 -4.23 11.13
C VAL A 225 3.58 -4.46 9.97
N SER A 226 3.33 -3.43 9.16
CA SER A 226 2.47 -3.54 7.97
C SER A 226 3.01 -4.56 6.97
N VAL A 227 4.31 -4.54 6.67
CA VAL A 227 4.95 -5.52 5.79
C VAL A 227 4.76 -6.94 6.32
N VAL A 228 5.02 -7.18 7.60
CA VAL A 228 4.86 -8.51 8.22
C VAL A 228 3.43 -9.02 8.08
N PHE A 229 2.42 -8.20 8.39
CA PHE A 229 1.03 -8.62 8.25
C PHE A 229 0.65 -8.88 6.80
N ILE A 230 1.10 -8.07 5.85
CA ILE A 230 0.79 -8.27 4.43
C ILE A 230 1.39 -9.58 3.93
N ILE A 231 2.65 -9.87 4.24
CA ILE A 231 3.29 -11.14 3.82
C ILE A 231 2.62 -12.35 4.46
N LEU A 232 2.16 -12.26 5.72
CA LEU A 232 1.40 -13.34 6.38
C LEU A 232 0.03 -13.54 5.73
N ILE A 233 -0.67 -12.48 5.36
CA ILE A 233 -1.95 -12.55 4.62
C ILE A 233 -1.75 -13.22 3.26
N VAL A 234 -0.73 -12.78 2.50
CA VAL A 234 -0.38 -13.38 1.21
C VAL A 234 -0.02 -14.85 1.39
N GLY A 235 0.88 -15.16 2.34
CA GLY A 235 1.31 -16.53 2.62
C GLY A 235 0.15 -17.46 2.96
N PHE A 236 -0.78 -17.04 3.81
CA PHE A 236 -1.97 -17.82 4.16
C PHE A 236 -2.84 -18.12 2.93
N ILE A 237 -3.18 -17.10 2.12
CA ILE A 237 -4.05 -17.27 0.95
C ILE A 237 -3.38 -18.18 -0.08
N MET A 238 -2.08 -17.97 -0.36
CA MET A 238 -1.31 -18.82 -1.28
C MET A 238 -1.23 -20.27 -0.79
N ALA A 239 -1.04 -20.48 0.52
CA ALA A 239 -0.97 -21.81 1.13
C ALA A 239 -2.30 -22.57 1.04
N VAL A 240 -3.41 -21.91 1.44
CA VAL A 240 -4.74 -22.55 1.49
C VAL A 240 -5.30 -22.82 0.08
N GLN A 241 -4.97 -21.98 -0.90
CA GLN A 241 -5.44 -22.13 -2.28
C GLN A 241 -4.39 -22.72 -3.23
N ARG A 242 -3.33 -23.34 -2.67
CA ARG A 242 -2.16 -23.82 -3.42
C ARG A 242 -2.50 -24.59 -4.69
N GLU A 243 -3.32 -25.64 -4.59
CA GLU A 243 -3.64 -26.52 -5.72
C GLU A 243 -4.30 -25.76 -6.86
N ARG A 244 -5.35 -25.00 -6.56
CA ARG A 244 -6.07 -24.20 -7.55
C ARG A 244 -5.23 -23.08 -8.16
N ILE A 245 -4.31 -22.50 -7.38
CA ILE A 245 -3.37 -21.50 -7.89
C ILE A 245 -2.39 -22.15 -8.87
N LEU A 246 -1.82 -23.33 -8.53
CA LEU A 246 -0.90 -24.01 -9.41
C LEU A 246 -1.54 -24.50 -10.70
N GLU A 247 -2.82 -24.84 -10.69
CA GLU A 247 -3.58 -25.19 -11.89
C GLU A 247 -3.86 -23.99 -12.81
N ASN A 248 -4.02 -22.77 -12.23
CA ASN A 248 -4.48 -21.60 -12.95
C ASN A 248 -3.48 -20.41 -12.91
N TRP A 249 -2.21 -20.65 -12.53
CA TRP A 249 -1.26 -19.56 -12.25
C TRP A 249 -1.04 -18.60 -13.42
N GLN A 250 -1.04 -19.10 -14.67
CA GLN A 250 -0.80 -18.28 -15.85
C GLN A 250 -1.92 -17.25 -16.04
N VAL A 251 -3.18 -17.68 -15.97
CA VAL A 251 -4.33 -16.78 -16.14
C VAL A 251 -4.49 -15.83 -14.98
N ILE A 252 -4.22 -16.27 -13.75
CA ILE A 252 -4.25 -15.43 -12.55
C ILE A 252 -3.19 -14.32 -12.65
N LEU A 253 -1.94 -14.69 -12.99
CA LEU A 253 -0.85 -13.74 -13.11
C LEU A 253 -1.11 -12.78 -14.28
N ALA A 254 -1.56 -13.26 -15.43
CA ALA A 254 -1.89 -12.42 -16.58
C ALA A 254 -3.00 -11.42 -16.22
N ALA A 255 -4.07 -11.87 -15.56
CA ALA A 255 -5.18 -11.01 -15.15
C ALA A 255 -4.72 -9.88 -14.22
N VAL A 256 -3.91 -10.21 -13.21
CA VAL A 256 -3.42 -9.22 -12.23
C VAL A 256 -2.39 -8.28 -12.88
N LEU A 257 -1.52 -8.77 -13.79
CA LEU A 257 -0.59 -7.93 -14.54
C LEU A 257 -1.34 -6.94 -15.44
N ILE A 258 -2.34 -7.40 -16.20
CA ILE A 258 -3.16 -6.52 -17.05
C ILE A 258 -3.88 -5.46 -16.20
N LEU A 259 -4.47 -5.86 -15.07
CA LEU A 259 -5.13 -4.95 -14.15
C LEU A 259 -4.20 -3.83 -13.70
N HIS A 260 -3.02 -4.17 -13.18
CA HIS A 260 -2.14 -3.17 -12.61
C HIS A 260 -1.38 -2.37 -13.67
N CYS A 261 -0.89 -2.99 -14.74
CA CYS A 261 -0.30 -2.25 -15.86
C CYS A 261 -1.30 -1.27 -16.47
N GLY A 262 -2.56 -1.69 -16.65
CA GLY A 262 -3.65 -0.82 -17.07
C GLY A 262 -3.91 0.32 -16.06
N GLY A 263 -3.95 0.01 -14.77
CA GLY A 263 -4.13 1.00 -13.71
C GLY A 263 -3.03 2.06 -13.70
N PHE A 264 -1.75 1.66 -13.70
CA PHE A 264 -0.61 2.58 -13.79
C PHE A 264 -0.63 3.39 -15.08
N GLY A 265 -0.82 2.72 -16.22
CA GLY A 265 -0.78 3.34 -17.54
C GLY A 265 -1.93 4.31 -17.79
N LEU A 266 -3.18 3.88 -17.57
CA LEU A 266 -4.35 4.71 -17.75
C LEU A 266 -4.43 5.82 -16.70
N GLY A 267 -4.03 5.55 -15.44
CA GLY A 267 -3.94 6.57 -14.41
C GLY A 267 -3.01 7.73 -14.83
N TYR A 268 -1.82 7.40 -15.37
CA TYR A 268 -0.90 8.42 -15.89
C TYR A 268 -1.47 9.13 -17.12
N LEU A 269 -1.96 8.36 -18.10
CA LEU A 269 -2.43 8.90 -19.39
C LEU A 269 -3.63 9.83 -19.22
N LEU A 270 -4.63 9.41 -18.43
CA LEU A 270 -5.81 10.23 -18.19
C LEU A 270 -5.50 11.48 -17.35
N ALA A 271 -4.59 11.37 -16.37
CA ALA A 271 -4.09 12.55 -15.66
C ALA A 271 -3.36 13.53 -16.60
N LYS A 272 -2.64 13.02 -17.63
CA LYS A 272 -2.03 13.83 -18.68
C LYS A 272 -3.08 14.52 -19.54
N VAL A 273 -4.11 13.80 -19.97
CA VAL A 273 -5.23 14.35 -20.76
C VAL A 273 -5.98 15.46 -19.99
N LEU A 274 -6.11 15.31 -18.68
CA LEU A 274 -6.69 16.34 -17.80
C LEU A 274 -5.78 17.57 -17.59
N GLY A 275 -4.61 17.61 -18.22
CA GLY A 275 -3.68 18.76 -18.17
C GLY A 275 -2.95 18.90 -16.83
N LEU A 276 -2.87 17.83 -16.02
CA LEU A 276 -2.18 17.89 -14.74
C LEU A 276 -0.65 17.88 -14.91
N GLU A 277 0.07 18.43 -13.94
CA GLU A 277 1.54 18.49 -13.93
C GLU A 277 2.18 17.11 -13.77
N GLU A 278 3.42 16.96 -14.23
CA GLU A 278 4.14 15.68 -14.26
C GLU A 278 4.23 15.00 -12.88
N GLY A 279 4.53 15.74 -11.82
CA GLY A 279 4.57 15.19 -10.46
C GLY A 279 3.20 14.66 -9.99
N ILE A 280 2.12 15.33 -10.35
CA ILE A 280 0.74 14.92 -10.07
C ILE A 280 0.36 13.69 -10.91
N ARG A 281 0.73 13.65 -12.22
CA ARG A 281 0.48 12.50 -13.11
C ARG A 281 1.13 11.22 -12.56
N ARG A 282 2.39 11.31 -12.12
CA ARG A 282 3.11 10.18 -11.49
C ARG A 282 2.42 9.74 -10.21
N THR A 283 2.00 10.66 -9.37
CA THR A 283 1.26 10.36 -8.14
C THR A 283 -0.04 9.63 -8.44
N ILE A 284 -0.87 10.15 -9.35
CA ILE A 284 -2.14 9.55 -9.74
C ILE A 284 -1.92 8.17 -10.37
N SER A 285 -0.92 8.02 -11.23
CA SER A 285 -0.55 6.72 -11.80
C SER A 285 -0.29 5.67 -10.73
N ILE A 286 0.53 6.02 -9.73
CA ILE A 286 0.89 5.10 -8.64
C ILE A 286 -0.32 4.81 -7.76
N GLU A 287 -1.09 5.81 -7.36
CA GLU A 287 -2.27 5.64 -6.51
C GLU A 287 -3.33 4.77 -7.20
N VAL A 288 -3.64 5.02 -8.47
CA VAL A 288 -4.59 4.21 -9.25
C VAL A 288 -4.06 2.79 -9.46
N GLY A 289 -2.78 2.64 -9.77
CA GLY A 289 -2.17 1.34 -10.03
C GLY A 289 -1.93 0.47 -8.81
N MET A 290 -1.95 1.01 -7.59
CA MET A 290 -1.67 0.27 -6.36
C MET A 290 -2.89 0.17 -5.46
N GLN A 291 -3.42 -1.04 -5.31
CA GLN A 291 -4.65 -1.31 -4.57
C GLN A 291 -4.42 -1.70 -3.11
N ASN A 292 -5.39 -1.46 -2.23
CA ASN A 292 -5.40 -2.03 -0.89
C ASN A 292 -5.78 -3.51 -0.93
N SER A 293 -4.81 -4.32 -1.33
CA SER A 293 -4.97 -5.78 -1.46
C SER A 293 -5.25 -6.48 -0.12
N GLY A 294 -4.81 -5.88 1.00
CA GLY A 294 -5.13 -6.36 2.34
C GLY A 294 -6.63 -6.28 2.63
N LEU A 295 -7.27 -5.16 2.24
CA LEU A 295 -8.73 -5.01 2.33
C LEU A 295 -9.43 -6.02 1.43
N GLY A 296 -9.03 -6.12 0.15
CA GLY A 296 -9.60 -7.08 -0.80
C GLY A 296 -9.53 -8.52 -0.27
N SER A 297 -8.38 -8.92 0.27
CA SER A 297 -8.16 -10.24 0.90
C SER A 297 -9.07 -10.47 2.11
N SER A 298 -9.21 -9.48 2.99
CA SER A 298 -10.05 -9.57 4.20
C SER A 298 -11.54 -9.66 3.85
N LEU A 299 -12.00 -8.85 2.90
CA LEU A 299 -13.38 -8.89 2.41
C LEU A 299 -13.70 -10.22 1.71
N ALA A 300 -12.78 -10.68 0.84
CA ALA A 300 -12.92 -11.94 0.13
C ALA A 300 -13.05 -13.13 1.07
N THR A 301 -12.10 -13.28 2.01
CA THR A 301 -12.06 -14.41 2.95
C THR A 301 -13.26 -14.45 3.88
N LYS A 302 -13.84 -13.29 4.22
CA LYS A 302 -15.00 -13.22 5.12
C LYS A 302 -16.33 -13.39 4.41
N HIS A 303 -16.53 -12.73 3.27
CA HIS A 303 -17.84 -12.63 2.61
C HIS A 303 -18.04 -13.64 1.48
N PHE A 304 -16.95 -14.26 1.01
CA PHE A 304 -16.97 -15.25 -0.06
C PHE A 304 -16.35 -16.58 0.40
N ALA A 305 -16.61 -16.99 1.66
CA ALA A 305 -16.03 -18.21 2.24
C ALA A 305 -16.35 -19.48 1.44
N ALA A 306 -17.51 -19.54 0.77
CA ALA A 306 -17.91 -20.62 -0.12
C ALA A 306 -17.18 -20.59 -1.48
N LEU A 307 -16.54 -19.48 -1.83
CA LEU A 307 -15.84 -19.22 -3.09
C LEU A 307 -14.40 -18.74 -2.80
N PRO A 308 -13.54 -19.60 -2.25
CA PRO A 308 -12.27 -19.16 -1.69
C PRO A 308 -11.28 -18.61 -2.74
N MET A 309 -11.47 -18.92 -4.03
CA MET A 309 -10.68 -18.32 -5.12
C MET A 309 -10.89 -16.81 -5.27
N VAL A 310 -11.97 -16.23 -4.75
CA VAL A 310 -12.19 -14.77 -4.72
C VAL A 310 -11.06 -14.03 -3.98
N ALA A 311 -10.38 -14.65 -3.02
CA ALA A 311 -9.27 -14.02 -2.29
C ALA A 311 -7.95 -14.00 -3.09
N VAL A 312 -7.77 -14.89 -4.06
CA VAL A 312 -6.49 -15.10 -4.76
C VAL A 312 -6.05 -13.86 -5.56
N PRO A 313 -6.90 -13.20 -6.37
CA PRO A 313 -6.48 -11.99 -7.08
C PRO A 313 -5.96 -10.90 -6.15
N SER A 314 -6.55 -10.73 -4.95
CA SER A 314 -6.06 -9.76 -3.96
C SER A 314 -4.67 -10.12 -3.43
N ALA A 315 -4.40 -11.40 -3.14
CA ALA A 315 -3.10 -11.85 -2.65
C ALA A 315 -2.00 -11.68 -3.72
N VAL A 316 -2.27 -12.10 -4.96
CA VAL A 316 -1.34 -11.92 -6.09
C VAL A 316 -1.13 -10.44 -6.41
N SER A 317 -2.20 -9.64 -6.33
CA SER A 317 -2.16 -8.19 -6.51
C SER A 317 -1.19 -7.51 -5.54
N ALA A 318 -1.16 -7.91 -4.25
CA ALA A 318 -0.24 -7.36 -3.25
C ALA A 318 1.22 -7.48 -3.66
N VAL A 319 1.57 -8.57 -4.32
CA VAL A 319 2.93 -8.82 -4.84
C VAL A 319 3.19 -8.02 -6.12
N VAL A 320 2.29 -8.15 -7.10
CA VAL A 320 2.48 -7.64 -8.46
C VAL A 320 2.53 -6.10 -8.48
N HIS A 321 1.59 -5.41 -7.81
CA HIS A 321 1.58 -3.95 -7.85
C HIS A 321 2.79 -3.33 -7.14
N CYS A 322 3.32 -3.98 -6.11
CA CYS A 322 4.54 -3.51 -5.44
C CYS A 322 5.78 -3.65 -6.33
N ILE A 323 5.88 -4.75 -7.09
CA ILE A 323 6.97 -4.94 -8.06
C ILE A 323 6.86 -3.90 -9.18
N LEU A 324 5.69 -3.79 -9.81
CA LEU A 324 5.46 -2.84 -10.92
C LEU A 324 5.67 -1.39 -10.49
N GLY A 325 5.13 -1.01 -9.32
CA GLY A 325 5.32 0.33 -8.76
C GLY A 325 6.79 0.64 -8.47
N SER A 326 7.54 -0.32 -7.92
CA SER A 326 8.97 -0.16 -7.66
C SER A 326 9.79 -0.01 -8.94
N ILE A 327 9.48 -0.79 -9.98
CA ILE A 327 10.10 -0.68 -11.31
C ILE A 327 9.81 0.70 -11.89
N LEU A 328 8.55 1.13 -11.87
CA LEU A 328 8.11 2.41 -12.41
C LEU A 328 8.78 3.60 -11.70
N ALA A 329 8.87 3.55 -10.37
CA ALA A 329 9.59 4.54 -9.58
C ALA A 329 11.08 4.60 -9.96
N GLY A 330 11.71 3.45 -10.16
CA GLY A 330 13.10 3.37 -10.60
C GLY A 330 13.34 4.00 -11.98
N VAL A 331 12.43 3.76 -12.92
CA VAL A 331 12.49 4.37 -14.27
C VAL A 331 12.38 5.90 -14.17
N TRP A 332 11.43 6.41 -13.41
CA TRP A 332 11.24 7.86 -13.25
C TRP A 332 12.37 8.55 -12.48
N GLN A 333 13.01 7.88 -11.53
CA GLN A 333 14.20 8.40 -10.87
C GLN A 333 15.37 8.60 -11.84
N ARG A 334 15.61 7.63 -12.71
CA ARG A 334 16.72 7.68 -13.68
C ARG A 334 16.52 8.82 -14.69
N GLY A 335 15.30 8.97 -15.21
CA GLY A 335 14.96 10.06 -16.15
C GLY A 335 15.24 11.44 -15.58
N LYS A 336 14.93 11.69 -14.30
CA LYS A 336 15.17 13.00 -13.66
C LYS A 336 16.66 13.25 -13.42
N ARG A 337 17.43 12.23 -12.99
CA ARG A 337 18.89 12.37 -12.84
C ARG A 337 19.60 12.72 -14.16
N ALA A 338 19.17 12.12 -15.25
CA ALA A 338 19.72 12.42 -16.58
C ALA A 338 19.43 13.87 -16.99
N GLN A 339 18.21 14.38 -16.73
CA GLN A 339 17.85 15.78 -16.97
C GLN A 339 18.69 16.76 -16.13
N ASP A 340 18.84 16.48 -14.81
CA ASP A 340 19.60 17.32 -13.90
C ASP A 340 21.10 17.37 -14.31
N GLN A 341 21.67 16.27 -14.78
CA GLN A 341 23.03 16.21 -15.30
C GLN A 341 23.19 16.99 -16.61
N THR A 342 22.24 16.90 -17.52
CA THR A 342 22.25 17.66 -18.78
C THR A 342 22.17 19.16 -18.53
N VAL A 343 21.30 19.58 -17.60
CA VAL A 343 21.17 21.01 -17.23
C VAL A 343 22.45 21.51 -16.56
N SER A 344 23.07 20.73 -15.67
CA SER A 344 24.31 21.11 -14.99
C SER A 344 25.50 21.19 -15.98
N SER A 345 25.58 20.30 -16.96
CA SER A 345 26.63 20.33 -17.99
C SER A 345 26.47 21.53 -18.92
N LEU A 346 25.24 21.93 -19.25
CA LEU A 346 24.95 23.13 -20.03
C LEU A 346 25.22 24.45 -19.27
N SER A 347 25.01 24.43 -17.95
CA SER A 347 25.30 25.61 -17.10
C SER A 347 26.78 25.81 -16.83
N ASN A 348 27.56 24.72 -16.78
CA ASN A 348 29.02 24.78 -16.57
C ASN A 348 29.83 24.93 -17.87
N GLY A 349 29.17 24.84 -19.04
CA GLY A 349 29.81 24.96 -20.36
C GLY A 349 29.66 26.36 -20.98
N LYS A 350 29.35 27.43 -20.25
CA LYS A 350 29.47 28.81 -20.76
C LYS A 350 30.92 29.28 -20.62
N PRO A 351 31.54 29.73 -21.72
CA PRO A 351 32.91 30.23 -21.72
C PRO A 351 33.09 31.49 -20.87
#